data_c524410d251fe884b63e488f78e6c00a
#
_entry.id   c524410d251fe884b63e488f78e6c00a
#
_cell.length_a   1.000
_cell.length_b   1.000
_cell.length_c   1.000
_cell.angle_alpha   90.00
_cell.angle_beta   90.00
_cell.angle_gamma   90.00
#
_symmetry.space_group_name_H-M   'P 1'
#
loop_
_entity.id
_entity.type
_entity.pdbx_description
1 polymer ?
#
loop_
_entity_poly.entity_id
_entity_poly.type
_entity_poly.pdbx_seq_one_letter_code
_entity_poly.pdbx_strand_id
1 'polypeptide(L)'
;MLRKLLLAISVAAFFANPGHTCTIDGSEGIVPENDLNIPVNAKSISTIDEAEFNAVIDKVSAIYDPIVTQMGGTLNVERNWDDGTVNAYASRRGGTWNVHMFGGLARHETITSDGFALVVCHEIGHHIGGAPKKGGWFGAWATNEGQADYFSTAKCLRRTFRAEDNASIVAKLNVPKVVVDKCSEQFSSEEDRLICQRGSMAGMSTAKLFQALRNQTEAPEFDTPDTKVVSKTDHNHPQ
;
A
#
# COMPACT_ATOMS: atom_id res chain seq x y z
N MET A 1 39.91 52.51 -26.34
CA MET A 1 38.63 51.90 -26.76
C MET A 1 38.53 50.55 -26.10
N LEU A 2 37.77 50.47 -25.01
CA LEU A 2 37.67 49.26 -24.18
C LEU A 2 36.34 48.56 -24.56
N ARG A 3 36.43 47.41 -25.27
CA ARG A 3 35.25 46.58 -25.58
C ARG A 3 34.86 45.77 -24.34
N LYS A 4 33.73 46.09 -23.75
CA LYS A 4 33.07 45.30 -22.68
C LYS A 4 32.46 44.06 -23.33
N LEU A 5 32.98 42.88 -22.96
CA LEU A 5 32.42 41.58 -23.31
C LEU A 5 31.35 41.24 -22.25
N LEU A 6 30.09 41.29 -22.63
CA LEU A 6 28.96 40.83 -21.79
C LEU A 6 28.85 39.33 -21.95
N LEU A 7 29.19 38.61 -20.88
CA LEU A 7 28.98 37.16 -20.78
C LEU A 7 27.53 36.93 -20.33
N ALA A 8 26.67 36.46 -21.23
CA ALA A 8 25.34 36.02 -20.91
C ALA A 8 25.43 34.62 -20.27
N ILE A 9 25.20 34.54 -18.96
CA ILE A 9 25.06 33.26 -18.25
C ILE A 9 23.63 32.81 -18.46
N SER A 10 23.41 31.83 -19.34
CA SER A 10 22.15 31.11 -19.47
C SER A 10 22.00 30.18 -18.29
N VAL A 11 21.14 30.55 -17.32
CA VAL A 11 20.70 29.63 -16.26
C VAL A 11 19.71 28.68 -16.89
N ALA A 12 20.13 27.48 -17.24
CA ALA A 12 19.24 26.38 -17.56
C ALA A 12 18.57 25.94 -16.24
N ALA A 13 17.33 26.35 -16.04
CA ALA A 13 16.50 25.82 -14.99
C ALA A 13 16.18 24.35 -15.34
N PHE A 14 16.89 23.43 -14.73
CA PHE A 14 16.48 22.05 -14.67
C PHE A 14 15.20 22.00 -13.80
N PHE A 15 14.06 21.89 -14.44
CA PHE A 15 12.85 21.40 -13.76
C PHE A 15 13.11 19.93 -13.43
N ALA A 16 13.72 19.67 -12.28
CA ALA A 16 13.62 18.39 -11.64
C ALA A 16 12.12 18.23 -11.31
N ASN A 17 11.44 17.32 -11.99
CA ASN A 17 10.17 16.81 -11.48
C ASN A 17 10.46 16.33 -10.06
N PRO A 18 9.83 16.91 -9.03
CA PRO A 18 9.91 16.33 -7.71
C PRO A 18 9.22 14.96 -7.82
N GLY A 19 10.03 13.90 -7.86
CA GLY A 19 9.48 12.57 -7.59
C GLY A 19 8.78 12.68 -6.25
N HIS A 20 7.46 12.41 -6.25
CA HIS A 20 6.65 12.45 -5.06
C HIS A 20 7.21 11.41 -4.08
N THR A 21 8.02 11.88 -3.15
CA THR A 21 8.42 11.11 -1.98
C THR A 21 7.35 11.35 -0.94
N CYS A 22 6.71 10.28 -0.45
CA CYS A 22 5.90 10.37 0.75
C CYS A 22 6.64 11.20 1.80
N THR A 23 5.93 12.07 2.52
CA THR A 23 6.53 12.93 3.53
C THR A 23 7.32 12.12 4.56
N ILE A 24 8.31 12.75 5.16
CA ILE A 24 9.19 12.15 6.18
C ILE A 24 8.39 11.59 7.37
N ASP A 25 7.18 12.06 7.57
CA ASP A 25 6.27 11.64 8.66
C ASP A 25 5.22 10.59 8.27
N GLY A 26 5.18 10.14 7.01
CA GLY A 26 4.24 9.12 6.54
C GLY A 26 2.84 9.65 6.19
N SER A 27 2.59 10.96 6.28
CA SER A 27 1.26 11.54 6.12
C SER A 27 0.77 11.70 4.68
N GLU A 28 1.60 11.42 3.66
CA GLU A 28 1.19 11.55 2.26
C GLU A 28 0.36 10.38 1.73
N GLY A 29 0.32 9.26 2.46
CA GLY A 29 -0.50 8.10 2.13
C GLY A 29 0.10 7.15 1.10
N ILE A 30 -0.57 5.99 0.96
CA ILE A 30 -0.10 4.87 0.11
C ILE A 30 -0.18 5.19 -1.38
N VAL A 31 -1.15 5.98 -1.82
CA VAL A 31 -1.34 6.30 -3.24
C VAL A 31 -0.73 7.65 -3.59
N PRO A 32 -0.36 7.87 -4.87
CA PRO A 32 0.04 9.19 -5.34
C PRO A 32 -0.98 10.26 -4.99
N GLU A 33 -0.51 11.49 -4.74
CA GLU A 33 -1.40 12.62 -4.54
C GLU A 33 -2.41 12.70 -5.69
N ASN A 34 -3.70 12.74 -5.32
CA ASN A 34 -4.81 12.80 -6.26
C ASN A 34 -5.98 13.54 -5.62
N ASP A 35 -6.87 14.04 -6.45
CA ASP A 35 -8.09 14.74 -6.07
C ASP A 35 -9.36 13.89 -6.26
N LEU A 36 -9.19 12.57 -6.50
CA LEU A 36 -10.31 11.66 -6.71
C LEU A 36 -11.14 11.55 -5.44
N ASN A 37 -12.44 11.78 -5.59
CA ASN A 37 -13.41 11.67 -4.50
C ASN A 37 -14.57 10.76 -4.93
N ILE A 38 -14.75 9.65 -4.20
CA ILE A 38 -15.82 8.68 -4.44
C ILE A 38 -16.77 8.71 -3.23
N PRO A 39 -17.87 9.48 -3.28
CA PRO A 39 -18.80 9.59 -2.15
C PRO A 39 -19.60 8.31 -1.93
N VAL A 40 -20.23 8.17 -0.75
CA VAL A 40 -21.01 6.97 -0.35
C VAL A 40 -22.11 6.59 -1.34
N ASN A 41 -22.72 7.59 -2.00
CA ASN A 41 -23.79 7.39 -2.97
C ASN A 41 -23.30 7.29 -4.42
N ALA A 42 -21.99 7.20 -4.64
CA ALA A 42 -21.46 6.99 -5.99
C ALA A 42 -21.97 5.65 -6.55
N LYS A 43 -22.25 5.62 -7.84
CA LYS A 43 -22.51 4.36 -8.56
C LYS A 43 -21.19 3.63 -8.76
N SER A 44 -20.62 3.12 -7.66
CA SER A 44 -19.41 2.31 -7.69
C SER A 44 -19.79 0.86 -7.99
N ILE A 45 -18.92 0.17 -8.73
CA ILE A 45 -18.96 -1.29 -8.93
C ILE A 45 -18.12 -2.03 -7.87
N SER A 46 -17.54 -1.32 -6.91
CA SER A 46 -16.89 -1.95 -5.75
C SER A 46 -17.89 -2.79 -4.97
N THR A 47 -17.43 -3.96 -4.51
CA THR A 47 -18.23 -4.88 -3.68
C THR A 47 -18.08 -4.59 -2.19
N ILE A 48 -17.25 -3.61 -1.80
CA ILE A 48 -17.00 -3.27 -0.41
C ILE A 48 -18.06 -2.25 0.03
N ASP A 49 -18.95 -2.69 0.89
CA ASP A 49 -19.87 -1.83 1.64
C ASP A 49 -19.27 -1.44 3.01
N GLU A 50 -19.99 -0.65 3.80
CA GLU A 50 -19.51 -0.20 5.12
C GLU A 50 -19.28 -1.36 6.08
N ALA A 51 -20.11 -2.41 6.02
CA ALA A 51 -19.97 -3.59 6.87
C ALA A 51 -18.68 -4.34 6.54
N GLU A 52 -18.40 -4.55 5.25
CA GLU A 52 -17.16 -5.20 4.79
C GLU A 52 -15.93 -4.33 5.08
N PHE A 53 -16.00 -3.01 4.85
CA PHE A 53 -14.95 -2.05 5.22
C PHE A 53 -14.56 -2.22 6.70
N ASN A 54 -15.54 -2.22 7.59
CA ASN A 54 -15.30 -2.38 9.02
C ASN A 54 -14.79 -3.78 9.36
N ALA A 55 -15.36 -4.84 8.76
CA ALA A 55 -14.96 -6.21 9.01
C ALA A 55 -13.49 -6.49 8.63
N VAL A 56 -13.04 -5.94 7.51
CA VAL A 56 -11.62 -6.05 7.10
C VAL A 56 -10.71 -5.35 8.10
N ILE A 57 -11.06 -4.13 8.54
CA ILE A 57 -10.28 -3.39 9.54
C ILE A 57 -10.26 -4.16 10.87
N ASP A 58 -11.40 -4.67 11.34
CA ASP A 58 -11.49 -5.45 12.58
C ASP A 58 -10.58 -6.67 12.54
N LYS A 59 -10.61 -7.42 11.45
CA LYS A 59 -9.80 -8.61 11.24
C LYS A 59 -8.30 -8.33 11.38
N VAL A 60 -7.80 -7.29 10.72
CA VAL A 60 -6.40 -6.93 10.76
C VAL A 60 -6.03 -6.34 12.13
N SER A 61 -6.87 -5.48 12.69
CA SER A 61 -6.66 -4.84 13.99
C SER A 61 -6.59 -5.85 15.13
N ALA A 62 -7.47 -6.85 15.13
CA ALA A 62 -7.47 -7.92 16.14
C ALA A 62 -6.13 -8.66 16.25
N ILE A 63 -5.39 -8.78 15.13
CA ILE A 63 -4.08 -9.42 15.10
C ILE A 63 -2.98 -8.47 15.57
N TYR A 64 -3.07 -7.19 15.20
CA TYR A 64 -1.94 -6.26 15.35
C TYR A 64 -2.03 -5.34 16.56
N ASP A 65 -3.21 -5.09 17.12
CA ASP A 65 -3.38 -4.31 18.34
C ASP A 65 -2.56 -4.86 19.54
N PRO A 66 -2.62 -6.17 19.85
CA PRO A 66 -1.78 -6.72 20.94
C PRO A 66 -0.27 -6.63 20.62
N ILE A 67 0.13 -6.70 19.36
CA ILE A 67 1.54 -6.57 18.96
C ILE A 67 2.01 -5.13 19.16
N VAL A 68 1.21 -4.14 18.72
CA VAL A 68 1.51 -2.73 18.90
C VAL A 68 1.56 -2.36 20.37
N THR A 69 0.63 -2.91 21.18
CA THR A 69 0.61 -2.72 22.63
C THR A 69 1.88 -3.26 23.29
N GLN A 70 2.35 -4.43 22.90
CA GLN A 70 3.64 -5.00 23.39
C GLN A 70 4.84 -4.14 22.99
N MET A 71 4.75 -3.39 21.89
CA MET A 71 5.79 -2.45 21.46
C MET A 71 5.68 -1.07 22.12
N GLY A 72 4.74 -0.89 23.06
CA GLY A 72 4.54 0.35 23.81
C GLY A 72 3.70 1.41 23.10
N GLY A 73 2.99 1.04 22.03
CA GLY A 73 2.06 1.91 21.32
C GLY A 73 0.60 1.55 21.60
N THR A 74 -0.30 2.41 21.15
CA THR A 74 -1.75 2.15 21.08
C THR A 74 -2.16 2.27 19.62
N LEU A 75 -2.60 1.18 19.02
CA LEU A 75 -3.09 1.20 17.64
C LEU A 75 -4.47 1.87 17.60
N ASN A 76 -4.63 2.85 16.74
CA ASN A 76 -5.91 3.49 16.45
C ASN A 76 -6.15 3.49 14.95
N VAL A 77 -7.17 2.75 14.48
CA VAL A 77 -7.57 2.76 13.08
C VAL A 77 -8.81 3.63 12.91
N GLU A 78 -8.59 4.81 12.34
CA GLU A 78 -9.66 5.76 12.02
C GLU A 78 -10.41 5.30 10.77
N ARG A 79 -11.73 5.15 10.92
CA ARG A 79 -12.64 4.58 9.92
C ARG A 79 -13.48 5.67 9.28
N ASN A 80 -12.91 6.35 8.31
CA ASN A 80 -13.56 7.47 7.65
C ASN A 80 -14.42 7.00 6.47
N TRP A 81 -15.46 6.18 6.76
CA TRP A 81 -16.31 5.60 5.72
C TRP A 81 -17.00 6.65 4.85
N ASP A 82 -17.53 7.71 5.46
CA ASP A 82 -18.25 8.76 4.73
C ASP A 82 -17.35 9.65 3.88
N ASP A 83 -16.05 9.65 4.14
CA ASP A 83 -15.09 10.43 3.38
C ASP A 83 -14.79 9.77 2.03
N GLY A 84 -14.96 10.53 0.95
CA GLY A 84 -14.76 10.07 -0.42
C GLY A 84 -13.30 10.03 -0.89
N THR A 85 -12.36 10.43 -0.05
CA THR A 85 -10.92 10.45 -0.38
C THR A 85 -10.42 9.07 -0.80
N VAL A 86 -9.71 9.00 -1.92
CA VAL A 86 -9.08 7.76 -2.40
C VAL A 86 -7.64 7.72 -1.89
N ASN A 87 -7.49 7.40 -0.62
CA ASN A 87 -6.18 7.27 0.04
C ASN A 87 -6.30 6.49 1.36
N ALA A 88 -5.15 6.22 1.98
CA ALA A 88 -4.94 5.79 3.35
C ALA A 88 -3.56 6.31 3.79
N TYR A 89 -3.35 6.55 5.08
CA TYR A 89 -2.04 6.95 5.59
C TYR A 89 -1.85 6.59 7.06
N ALA A 90 -0.60 6.47 7.47
CA ALA A 90 -0.20 6.27 8.85
C ALA A 90 0.33 7.56 9.48
N SER A 91 0.07 7.76 10.77
CA SER A 91 0.63 8.87 11.53
C SER A 91 0.89 8.49 12.98
N ARG A 92 1.77 9.22 13.68
CA ARG A 92 1.97 9.05 15.12
C ARG A 92 1.74 10.35 15.86
N ARG A 93 1.00 10.26 16.96
CA ARG A 93 0.82 11.37 17.89
C ARG A 93 1.02 10.88 19.33
N GLY A 94 2.17 11.21 19.90
CA GLY A 94 2.55 10.67 21.20
C GLY A 94 2.68 9.14 21.13
N GLY A 95 2.02 8.43 22.06
CA GLY A 95 1.97 6.96 22.11
C GLY A 95 0.93 6.32 21.19
N THR A 96 0.10 7.13 20.49
CA THR A 96 -0.94 6.62 19.59
C THR A 96 -0.39 6.49 18.17
N TRP A 97 -0.55 5.30 17.61
CA TRP A 97 -0.14 4.92 16.28
C TRP A 97 -1.39 4.83 15.41
N ASN A 98 -1.62 5.89 14.64
CA ASN A 98 -2.85 6.03 13.86
C ASN A 98 -2.69 5.45 12.47
N VAL A 99 -3.75 4.82 11.98
CA VAL A 99 -3.96 4.42 10.60
C VAL A 99 -5.27 5.06 10.15
N HIS A 100 -5.22 5.87 9.09
CA HIS A 100 -6.39 6.58 8.57
C HIS A 100 -6.87 5.86 7.32
N MET A 101 -8.05 5.25 7.39
CA MET A 101 -8.67 4.52 6.28
C MET A 101 -9.88 5.29 5.77
N PHE A 102 -9.93 5.54 4.46
CA PHE A 102 -10.99 6.31 3.82
C PHE A 102 -11.93 5.44 3.00
N GLY A 103 -13.23 5.72 3.09
CA GLY A 103 -14.26 4.99 2.36
C GLY A 103 -14.14 5.15 0.84
N GLY A 104 -13.64 6.29 0.34
CA GLY A 104 -13.39 6.49 -1.08
C GLY A 104 -12.42 5.47 -1.67
N LEU A 105 -11.36 5.11 -0.94
CA LEU A 105 -10.44 4.05 -1.33
C LEU A 105 -11.17 2.69 -1.45
N ALA A 106 -11.95 2.32 -0.45
CA ALA A 106 -12.71 1.06 -0.45
C ALA A 106 -13.73 1.00 -1.59
N ARG A 107 -14.29 2.15 -1.97
CA ARG A 107 -15.26 2.27 -3.07
C ARG A 107 -14.63 2.33 -4.46
N HIS A 108 -13.30 2.41 -4.57
CA HIS A 108 -12.66 2.41 -5.88
C HIS A 108 -12.86 1.05 -6.57
N GLU A 109 -13.21 1.06 -7.85
CA GLU A 109 -13.60 -0.14 -8.61
C GLU A 109 -12.54 -1.23 -8.70
N THR A 110 -11.27 -0.86 -8.56
CA THR A 110 -10.16 -1.82 -8.60
C THR A 110 -9.87 -2.46 -7.25
N ILE A 111 -10.42 -1.92 -6.16
CA ILE A 111 -10.12 -2.40 -4.81
C ILE A 111 -11.06 -3.53 -4.41
N THR A 112 -10.47 -4.70 -4.15
CA THR A 112 -11.13 -5.86 -3.57
C THR A 112 -10.98 -5.86 -2.04
N SER A 113 -11.77 -6.66 -1.31
CA SER A 113 -11.63 -6.82 0.15
C SER A 113 -10.21 -7.25 0.55
N ASP A 114 -9.58 -8.16 -0.21
CA ASP A 114 -8.19 -8.57 0.03
C ASP A 114 -7.20 -7.45 -0.31
N GLY A 115 -7.46 -6.66 -1.36
CA GLY A 115 -6.67 -5.45 -1.69
C GLY A 115 -6.80 -4.38 -0.62
N PHE A 116 -8.00 -4.19 -0.07
CA PHE A 116 -8.22 -3.28 1.05
C PHE A 116 -7.49 -3.75 2.32
N ALA A 117 -7.53 -5.06 2.62
CA ALA A 117 -6.75 -5.64 3.72
C ALA A 117 -5.23 -5.43 3.54
N LEU A 118 -4.73 -5.51 2.29
CA LEU A 118 -3.33 -5.21 1.99
C LEU A 118 -2.98 -3.77 2.35
N VAL A 119 -3.85 -2.80 2.02
CA VAL A 119 -3.62 -1.39 2.37
C VAL A 119 -3.63 -1.20 3.89
N VAL A 120 -4.61 -1.76 4.63
CA VAL A 120 -4.59 -1.71 6.11
C VAL A 120 -3.29 -2.28 6.67
N CYS A 121 -2.84 -3.42 6.13
CA CYS A 121 -1.57 -4.05 6.49
C CYS A 121 -0.36 -3.17 6.18
N HIS A 122 -0.38 -2.43 5.07
CA HIS A 122 0.68 -1.54 4.64
C HIS A 122 0.82 -0.37 5.63
N GLU A 123 -0.29 0.27 5.98
CA GLU A 123 -0.29 1.39 6.92
C GLU A 123 0.18 0.96 8.32
N ILE A 124 -0.23 -0.22 8.80
CA ILE A 124 0.33 -0.81 10.02
C ILE A 124 1.82 -1.10 9.83
N GLY A 125 2.24 -1.49 8.62
CA GLY A 125 3.63 -1.72 8.25
C GLY A 125 4.53 -0.51 8.45
N HIS A 126 4.04 0.72 8.25
CA HIS A 126 4.80 1.91 8.58
C HIS A 126 5.18 1.96 10.07
N HIS A 127 4.34 1.46 10.94
CA HIS A 127 4.62 1.44 12.39
C HIS A 127 5.58 0.33 12.80
N ILE A 128 5.41 -0.89 12.26
CA ILE A 128 6.08 -2.10 12.77
C ILE A 128 6.85 -2.91 11.72
N GLY A 129 6.90 -2.45 10.49
CA GLY A 129 7.57 -3.17 9.38
C GLY A 129 9.07 -3.30 9.52
N GLY A 130 9.71 -2.51 10.40
CA GLY A 130 11.14 -2.57 10.66
C GLY A 130 11.95 -1.53 9.88
N ALA A 131 13.18 -1.87 9.54
CA ALA A 131 14.10 -1.04 8.76
C ALA A 131 14.10 -1.48 7.28
N PRO A 132 14.42 -0.57 6.35
CA PRO A 132 14.80 0.82 6.54
C PRO A 132 13.63 1.72 6.96
N LYS A 133 13.96 2.80 7.69
CA LYS A 133 13.01 3.84 8.09
C LYS A 133 13.09 5.03 7.14
N LYS A 134 11.97 5.77 6.96
CA LYS A 134 11.97 7.05 6.25
C LYS A 134 12.93 8.01 6.96
N GLY A 135 13.79 8.68 6.18
CA GLY A 135 14.92 9.42 6.70
C GLY A 135 14.53 10.59 7.61
N GLY A 136 15.29 10.76 8.66
CA GLY A 136 15.25 11.91 9.55
C GLY A 136 16.40 11.77 10.55
N TRP A 137 17.17 12.83 10.73
CA TRP A 137 18.26 12.88 11.70
C TRP A 137 17.78 12.68 13.14
N PHE A 138 16.50 12.92 13.41
CA PHE A 138 15.87 12.83 14.73
C PHE A 138 14.68 11.84 14.67
N GLY A 139 14.96 10.54 14.76
CA GLY A 139 13.96 9.56 15.16
C GLY A 139 12.84 9.30 14.15
N ALA A 140 13.18 8.93 12.91
CA ALA A 140 12.20 8.43 11.95
C ALA A 140 11.47 7.22 12.52
N TRP A 141 10.18 7.35 12.77
CA TRP A 141 9.34 6.24 13.24
C TRP A 141 8.83 5.38 12.08
N ALA A 142 8.54 6.01 10.93
CA ALA A 142 7.92 5.33 9.82
C ALA A 142 8.89 4.43 9.06
N THR A 143 8.51 3.18 8.86
CA THR A 143 9.13 2.28 7.89
C THR A 143 8.95 2.87 6.49
N ASN A 144 9.95 2.73 5.60
CA ASN A 144 9.80 3.20 4.23
C ASN A 144 8.80 2.33 3.43
N GLU A 145 8.35 2.85 2.27
CA GLU A 145 7.27 2.26 1.49
C GLU A 145 7.52 0.80 1.11
N GLY A 146 8.62 0.50 0.44
CA GLY A 146 8.88 -0.87 0.00
C GLY A 146 9.06 -1.87 1.15
N GLN A 147 9.47 -1.42 2.33
CA GLN A 147 9.51 -2.27 3.52
C GLN A 147 8.11 -2.45 4.14
N ALA A 148 7.24 -1.43 4.06
CA ALA A 148 5.84 -1.54 4.44
C ALA A 148 5.09 -2.48 3.48
N ASP A 149 5.37 -2.41 2.17
CA ASP A 149 4.87 -3.35 1.15
C ASP A 149 5.31 -4.79 1.44
N TYR A 150 6.60 -4.99 1.74
CA TYR A 150 7.10 -6.31 2.12
C TYR A 150 6.42 -6.83 3.39
N PHE A 151 6.26 -5.98 4.41
CA PHE A 151 5.57 -6.35 5.63
C PHE A 151 4.11 -6.71 5.36
N SER A 152 3.40 -5.89 4.57
CA SER A 152 1.98 -6.09 4.27
C SER A 152 1.73 -7.44 3.59
N THR A 153 2.54 -7.78 2.59
CA THR A 153 2.37 -9.00 1.80
C THR A 153 2.95 -10.23 2.49
N ALA A 154 4.23 -10.18 2.90
CA ALA A 154 4.95 -11.35 3.38
C ALA A 154 4.60 -11.74 4.83
N LYS A 155 4.08 -10.81 5.63
CA LYS A 155 3.80 -11.03 7.06
C LYS A 155 2.34 -10.81 7.43
N CYS A 156 1.80 -9.62 7.12
CA CYS A 156 0.47 -9.22 7.59
C CYS A 156 -0.63 -10.02 6.92
N LEU A 157 -0.74 -10.01 5.60
CA LEU A 157 -1.77 -10.77 4.88
C LEU A 157 -1.70 -12.26 5.18
N ARG A 158 -0.50 -12.83 5.29
CA ARG A 158 -0.36 -14.24 5.65
C ARG A 158 -0.97 -14.60 7.01
N ARG A 159 -0.87 -13.70 7.99
CA ARG A 159 -1.51 -13.88 9.30
C ARG A 159 -3.01 -13.65 9.22
N THR A 160 -3.42 -12.64 8.48
CA THR A 160 -4.83 -12.25 8.31
C THR A 160 -5.64 -13.35 7.62
N PHE A 161 -5.06 -14.02 6.61
CA PHE A 161 -5.76 -15.04 5.83
C PHE A 161 -5.70 -16.45 6.43
N ARG A 162 -4.78 -16.72 7.37
CA ARG A 162 -4.53 -18.07 7.88
C ARG A 162 -5.72 -18.73 8.57
N ALA A 163 -6.66 -17.95 9.10
CA ALA A 163 -7.84 -18.47 9.79
C ALA A 163 -9.08 -18.58 8.89
N GLU A 164 -8.93 -18.40 7.57
CA GLU A 164 -10.04 -18.35 6.63
C GLU A 164 -10.09 -19.59 5.73
N ASP A 165 -11.24 -19.85 5.13
CA ASP A 165 -11.40 -20.90 4.10
C ASP A 165 -10.79 -20.40 2.77
N ASN A 166 -9.46 -20.46 2.70
CA ASN A 166 -8.70 -19.99 1.55
C ASN A 166 -9.04 -20.76 0.27
N ALA A 167 -9.41 -22.04 0.38
CA ALA A 167 -9.78 -22.85 -0.77
C ALA A 167 -11.06 -22.33 -1.45
N SER A 168 -12.11 -22.10 -0.66
CA SER A 168 -13.37 -21.56 -1.17
C SER A 168 -13.23 -20.14 -1.71
N ILE A 169 -12.32 -19.32 -1.16
CA ILE A 169 -12.08 -17.96 -1.62
C ILE A 169 -11.31 -17.98 -2.94
N VAL A 170 -10.19 -18.71 -3.02
CA VAL A 170 -9.36 -18.80 -4.23
C VAL A 170 -10.13 -19.41 -5.40
N ALA A 171 -11.02 -20.38 -5.14
CA ALA A 171 -11.86 -20.99 -6.19
C ALA A 171 -12.78 -19.97 -6.90
N LYS A 172 -13.05 -18.82 -6.28
CA LYS A 172 -13.85 -17.72 -6.87
C LYS A 172 -13.00 -16.65 -7.57
N LEU A 173 -11.68 -16.73 -7.44
CA LEU A 173 -10.74 -15.78 -8.05
C LEU A 173 -10.26 -16.31 -9.40
N ASN A 174 -10.13 -15.41 -10.37
CA ASN A 174 -9.46 -15.72 -11.64
C ASN A 174 -7.94 -15.59 -11.45
N VAL A 175 -7.33 -16.56 -10.77
CA VAL A 175 -5.89 -16.55 -10.49
C VAL A 175 -5.12 -16.93 -11.75
N PRO A 176 -4.24 -16.09 -12.29
CA PRO A 176 -3.44 -16.40 -13.46
C PRO A 176 -2.53 -17.60 -13.21
N LYS A 177 -2.30 -18.41 -14.26
CA LYS A 177 -1.46 -19.61 -14.17
C LYS A 177 -0.06 -19.31 -13.64
N VAL A 178 0.55 -18.21 -14.04
CA VAL A 178 1.87 -17.79 -13.56
C VAL A 178 1.90 -17.65 -12.04
N VAL A 179 0.85 -17.12 -11.43
CA VAL A 179 0.73 -17.00 -9.97
C VAL A 179 0.59 -18.36 -9.32
N VAL A 180 -0.27 -19.23 -9.87
CA VAL A 180 -0.46 -20.61 -9.36
C VAL A 180 0.87 -21.37 -9.38
N ASP A 181 1.60 -21.30 -10.50
CA ASP A 181 2.88 -21.97 -10.67
C ASP A 181 3.91 -21.44 -9.66
N LYS A 182 4.07 -20.12 -9.56
CA LYS A 182 5.04 -19.49 -8.65
C LYS A 182 4.72 -19.75 -7.17
N CYS A 183 3.46 -19.71 -6.78
CA CYS A 183 3.06 -20.07 -5.42
C CYS A 183 3.33 -21.56 -5.12
N SER A 184 3.17 -22.44 -6.12
CA SER A 184 3.45 -23.88 -5.98
C SER A 184 4.94 -24.18 -5.91
N GLU A 185 5.77 -23.44 -6.65
CA GLU A 185 7.23 -23.52 -6.55
C GLU A 185 7.76 -23.07 -5.18
N GLN A 186 7.16 -22.02 -4.61
CA GLN A 186 7.63 -21.37 -3.39
C GLN A 186 7.18 -22.08 -2.10
N PHE A 187 5.98 -22.67 -2.09
CA PHE A 187 5.36 -23.21 -0.88
C PHE A 187 4.96 -24.68 -1.04
N SER A 188 5.35 -25.51 -0.05
CA SER A 188 5.02 -26.94 -0.02
C SER A 188 3.61 -27.22 0.50
N SER A 189 3.11 -26.42 1.48
CA SER A 189 1.78 -26.61 2.02
C SER A 189 0.69 -26.02 1.11
N GLU A 190 -0.45 -26.69 1.03
CA GLU A 190 -1.58 -26.21 0.24
C GLU A 190 -2.11 -24.88 0.77
N GLU A 191 -2.23 -24.75 2.09
CA GLU A 191 -2.66 -23.51 2.74
C GLU A 191 -1.77 -22.32 2.36
N ASP A 192 -0.45 -22.48 2.45
CA ASP A 192 0.49 -21.40 2.11
C ASP A 192 0.44 -21.06 0.61
N ARG A 193 0.19 -22.04 -0.28
CA ARG A 193 -0.02 -21.78 -1.71
C ARG A 193 -1.29 -20.98 -1.96
N LEU A 194 -2.39 -21.32 -1.31
CA LEU A 194 -3.65 -20.58 -1.43
C LEU A 194 -3.54 -19.15 -0.87
N ILE A 195 -2.88 -18.98 0.29
CA ILE A 195 -2.59 -17.65 0.86
C ILE A 195 -1.71 -16.84 -0.09
N CYS A 196 -0.69 -17.45 -0.71
CA CYS A 196 0.14 -16.81 -1.72
C CYS A 196 -0.67 -16.32 -2.90
N GLN A 197 -1.56 -17.15 -3.44
CA GLN A 197 -2.44 -16.77 -4.55
C GLN A 197 -3.35 -15.60 -4.18
N ARG A 198 -3.99 -15.63 -3.01
CA ARG A 198 -4.81 -14.51 -2.51
C ARG A 198 -4.00 -13.22 -2.35
N GLY A 199 -2.83 -13.31 -1.72
CA GLY A 199 -1.93 -12.17 -1.52
C GLY A 199 -1.47 -11.56 -2.85
N SER A 200 -1.20 -12.40 -3.86
CA SER A 200 -0.88 -11.93 -5.21
C SER A 200 -2.05 -11.19 -5.86
N MET A 201 -3.27 -11.71 -5.71
CA MET A 201 -4.46 -11.04 -6.24
C MET A 201 -4.78 -9.73 -5.50
N ALA A 202 -4.51 -9.66 -4.18
CA ALA A 202 -4.58 -8.42 -3.41
C ALA A 202 -3.59 -7.38 -3.94
N GLY A 203 -2.35 -7.78 -4.22
CA GLY A 203 -1.34 -6.92 -4.87
C GLY A 203 -1.77 -6.44 -6.24
N MET A 204 -2.38 -7.30 -7.06
CA MET A 204 -2.92 -6.91 -8.37
C MET A 204 -4.05 -5.87 -8.24
N SER A 205 -4.90 -5.98 -7.22
CA SER A 205 -5.96 -5.00 -6.92
C SER A 205 -5.36 -3.61 -6.69
N THR A 206 -4.34 -3.50 -5.85
CA THR A 206 -3.65 -2.22 -5.57
C THR A 206 -2.83 -1.73 -6.78
N ALA A 207 -2.18 -2.63 -7.52
CA ALA A 207 -1.46 -2.26 -8.74
C ALA A 207 -2.38 -1.62 -9.78
N LYS A 208 -3.60 -2.14 -9.95
CA LYS A 208 -4.62 -1.55 -10.81
C LYS A 208 -5.09 -0.18 -10.31
N LEU A 209 -5.15 0.04 -8.99
CA LEU A 209 -5.42 1.37 -8.44
C LEU A 209 -4.32 2.34 -8.85
N PHE A 210 -3.05 1.99 -8.67
CA PHE A 210 -1.93 2.84 -9.09
C PHE A 210 -1.95 3.13 -10.59
N GLN A 211 -2.24 2.12 -11.42
CA GLN A 211 -2.42 2.28 -12.86
C GLN A 211 -3.49 3.34 -13.17
N ALA A 212 -4.66 3.22 -12.53
CA ALA A 212 -5.77 4.14 -12.74
C ALA A 212 -5.41 5.58 -12.32
N LEU A 213 -4.83 5.76 -11.13
CA LEU A 213 -4.46 7.08 -10.60
C LEU A 213 -3.33 7.75 -11.39
N ARG A 214 -2.44 6.96 -12.01
CA ARG A 214 -1.35 7.47 -12.87
C ARG A 214 -1.77 7.61 -14.34
N ASN A 215 -3.02 7.28 -14.68
CA ASN A 215 -3.52 7.25 -16.06
C ASN A 215 -2.60 6.42 -17.00
N GLN A 216 -2.06 5.31 -16.51
CA GLN A 216 -1.22 4.43 -17.30
C GLN A 216 -2.10 3.54 -18.18
N THR A 217 -1.69 3.38 -19.44
CA THR A 217 -2.44 2.58 -20.44
C THR A 217 -2.11 1.09 -20.37
N GLU A 218 -0.90 0.74 -19.92
CA GLU A 218 -0.46 -0.63 -19.79
C GLU A 218 -0.99 -1.25 -18.49
N ALA A 219 -1.64 -2.40 -18.61
CA ALA A 219 -2.14 -3.13 -17.45
C ALA A 219 -0.98 -3.74 -16.66
N PRO A 220 -1.04 -3.77 -15.31
CA PRO A 220 -0.06 -4.48 -14.53
C PRO A 220 -0.17 -5.99 -14.76
N GLU A 221 0.97 -6.66 -14.91
CA GLU A 221 1.08 -8.09 -15.14
C GLU A 221 2.05 -8.73 -14.13
N PHE A 222 1.87 -10.03 -13.84
CA PHE A 222 2.70 -10.75 -12.85
C PHE A 222 4.05 -11.22 -13.40
N ASP A 223 4.22 -11.26 -14.70
CA ASP A 223 5.40 -11.80 -15.40
C ASP A 223 6.18 -10.72 -16.17
N THR A 224 5.84 -9.45 -15.97
CA THR A 224 6.64 -8.36 -16.53
C THR A 224 8.04 -8.41 -15.92
N PRO A 225 9.09 -8.52 -16.74
CA PRO A 225 10.45 -8.57 -16.25
C PRO A 225 10.80 -7.26 -15.55
N ASP A 226 11.01 -7.31 -14.22
CA ASP A 226 11.58 -6.18 -13.51
C ASP A 226 13.10 -6.25 -13.61
N THR A 227 13.69 -5.28 -14.29
CA THR A 227 15.15 -5.13 -14.43
C THR A 227 15.77 -4.29 -13.33
N LYS A 228 14.96 -3.71 -12.44
CA LYS A 228 15.42 -2.87 -11.35
C LYS A 228 15.70 -3.69 -10.10
N VAL A 229 16.95 -3.72 -9.67
CA VAL A 229 17.31 -4.25 -8.36
C VAL A 229 16.85 -3.26 -7.30
N VAL A 230 15.89 -3.66 -6.48
CA VAL A 230 15.45 -2.86 -5.34
C VAL A 230 16.54 -2.87 -4.27
N SER A 231 17.15 -1.72 -3.98
CA SER A 231 18.12 -1.62 -2.89
C SER A 231 17.39 -1.61 -1.53
N LYS A 232 18.02 -2.22 -0.51
CA LYS A 232 17.46 -2.22 0.86
C LYS A 232 17.35 -0.82 1.47
N THR A 233 17.96 0.18 0.86
CA THR A 233 18.05 1.55 1.38
C THR A 233 17.15 2.55 0.63
N ASP A 234 16.63 2.16 -0.53
CA ASP A 234 15.82 3.03 -1.38
C ASP A 234 14.65 2.23 -1.94
N HIS A 235 13.72 1.90 -1.05
CA HIS A 235 12.48 1.24 -1.41
C HIS A 235 11.38 2.29 -1.59
N ASN A 236 11.27 2.81 -2.78
CA ASN A 236 10.04 3.44 -3.23
C ASN A 236 9.03 2.36 -3.65
N HIS A 237 7.76 2.70 -3.75
CA HIS A 237 6.76 1.79 -4.29
C HIS A 237 7.26 1.14 -5.58
N PRO A 238 6.97 -0.15 -5.81
CA PRO A 238 7.16 -0.77 -7.12
C PRO A 238 6.44 0.09 -8.17
N GLN A 239 7.14 0.41 -9.22
CA GLN A 239 6.58 1.18 -10.33
C GLN A 239 5.72 0.28 -11.21
#